data_10995c110b1d65fea307a0dc6e9ac0c0
#
_entry.id   10995c110b1d65fea307a0dc6e9ac0c0
#
_cell.length_a   1.000
_cell.length_b   1.000
_cell.length_c   1.000
_cell.angle_alpha   90.00
_cell.angle_beta   90.00
_cell.angle_gamma   90.00
#
_symmetry.space_group_name_H-M   'P 1'
#
loop_
_entity.id
_entity.type
_entity.pdbx_description
1 polymer ?
#
loop_
_entity_poly.entity_id
_entity_poly.type
_entity_poly.pdbx_seq_one_letter_code
_entity_poly.pdbx_strand_id
1 'polypeptide(L)'
;MLWMVGWGVIGSMTLKRRYLHRDLDTSNTTLVGAFTGAAAGPFALIPLWIKTPRLTTRYIVLPVIATVLVFGMFFAKGDPGNICVTNGTFVASQFVNGMVIGIIYGFMALGLTLIFSILGIVSFAHGEFYMIGGMITYFITSVWLPGINPMIGVLGACIATFALGAAFERLFLTPMYEGKIDRPVEYGILVTFGLAFTLQYFVQATAGANPVKARRFLDFPRIRIPEESPHILKTSRGSMELFDSVTISSPRLTAALMCIVVLLALLYLLHRTWTGKALRAVSLDREAAAIAGINPDRMNMLAFALGGMIAALAGSMLVQAFSWLPQVGAIPAMRSFVIVVLGGLGSLPGAFFGGIIVGLVEAAGTGCVPDPQKAASYIPAYGMIVLTLTLLLRPTGLLGRKYASATHGQN
;
A
#
# COMPACT_ATOMS: atom_id res chain seq x y z
N MET A 1 10.42 7.51 31.82
CA MET A 1 10.21 6.12 32.25
C MET A 1 9.07 5.99 33.26
N LEU A 2 9.11 6.68 34.41
CA LEU A 2 8.04 6.66 35.43
C LEU A 2 6.64 7.05 34.90
N TRP A 3 6.56 7.98 33.96
CA TRP A 3 5.29 8.39 33.31
C TRP A 3 4.66 7.26 32.48
N MET A 4 5.46 6.52 31.69
CA MET A 4 4.98 5.38 30.90
C MET A 4 4.52 4.22 31.77
N VAL A 5 5.23 3.94 32.86
CA VAL A 5 4.86 2.89 33.81
C VAL A 5 3.56 3.25 34.53
N GLY A 6 3.42 4.50 34.98
CA GLY A 6 2.21 5.00 35.63
C GLY A 6 0.96 4.87 34.79
N TRP A 7 1.01 5.34 33.53
CA TRP A 7 -0.11 5.23 32.59
C TRP A 7 -0.35 3.81 32.10
N GLY A 8 0.69 2.97 32.02
CA GLY A 8 0.55 1.56 31.73
C GLY A 8 -0.26 0.82 32.81
N VAL A 9 0.00 1.11 34.09
CA VAL A 9 -0.74 0.54 35.22
C VAL A 9 -2.20 1.03 35.23
N ILE A 10 -2.43 2.33 35.04
CA ILE A 10 -3.77 2.91 34.97
C ILE A 10 -4.58 2.32 33.82
N GLY A 11 -3.97 2.19 32.61
CA GLY A 11 -4.60 1.59 31.45
C GLY A 11 -4.99 0.12 31.68
N SER A 12 -4.10 -0.68 32.31
CA SER A 12 -4.36 -2.08 32.60
C SER A 12 -5.50 -2.25 33.62
N MET A 13 -5.50 -1.44 34.70
CA MET A 13 -6.54 -1.48 35.73
C MET A 13 -7.91 -1.07 35.17
N THR A 14 -7.97 -0.02 34.35
CA THR A 14 -9.24 0.46 33.77
C THR A 14 -9.83 -0.56 32.82
N LEU A 15 -9.00 -1.21 31.98
CA LEU A 15 -9.48 -2.22 31.07
C LEU A 15 -9.96 -3.47 31.81
N LYS A 16 -9.18 -3.97 32.77
CA LYS A 16 -9.51 -5.15 33.56
C LYS A 16 -10.81 -4.98 34.33
N ARG A 17 -11.01 -3.80 34.96
CA ARG A 17 -12.23 -3.49 35.72
C ARG A 17 -13.47 -3.45 34.83
N ARG A 18 -13.37 -2.97 33.60
CA ARG A 18 -14.48 -2.93 32.63
C ARG A 18 -14.85 -4.28 32.07
N TYR A 19 -13.86 -5.14 31.81
CA TYR A 19 -14.11 -6.49 31.32
C TYR A 19 -14.72 -7.40 32.38
N LEU A 20 -14.29 -7.28 33.63
CA LEU A 20 -14.90 -7.96 34.79
C LEU A 20 -16.37 -7.56 34.99
N HIS A 21 -16.72 -6.28 34.73
CA HIS A 21 -18.13 -5.82 34.83
C HIS A 21 -19.04 -6.32 33.70
N ARG A 22 -18.51 -6.96 32.65
CA ARG A 22 -19.26 -7.44 31.49
C ARG A 22 -19.09 -8.93 31.21
N ASP A 23 -18.59 -9.70 32.12
CA ASP A 23 -18.31 -11.14 31.98
C ASP A 23 -17.54 -11.53 30.73
N LEU A 24 -16.59 -10.69 30.32
CA LEU A 24 -15.74 -10.90 29.13
C LEU A 24 -14.39 -11.49 29.57
N ASP A 25 -13.79 -12.28 28.67
CA ASP A 25 -12.47 -12.88 28.90
C ASP A 25 -11.40 -11.82 29.23
N THR A 26 -10.76 -11.96 30.36
CA THR A 26 -9.79 -11.00 30.91
C THR A 26 -8.34 -11.39 30.65
N SER A 27 -8.08 -12.51 29.97
CA SER A 27 -6.74 -13.10 29.85
C SER A 27 -5.69 -12.14 29.23
N ASN A 28 -6.09 -11.26 28.31
CA ASN A 28 -5.20 -10.34 27.63
C ASN A 28 -5.38 -8.85 28.02
N THR A 29 -6.30 -8.54 28.95
CA THR A 29 -6.64 -7.15 29.30
C THR A 29 -5.50 -6.40 29.98
N THR A 30 -4.71 -7.09 30.78
CA THR A 30 -3.56 -6.51 31.50
C THR A 30 -2.46 -6.07 30.53
N LEU A 31 -2.11 -6.90 29.57
CA LEU A 31 -1.09 -6.60 28.55
C LEU A 31 -1.53 -5.44 27.65
N VAL A 32 -2.75 -5.51 27.13
CA VAL A 32 -3.27 -4.49 26.20
C VAL A 32 -3.46 -3.15 26.90
N GLY A 33 -3.98 -3.14 28.11
CA GLY A 33 -4.15 -1.92 28.90
C GLY A 33 -2.82 -1.28 29.30
N ALA A 34 -1.82 -2.12 29.65
CA ALA A 34 -0.48 -1.64 29.99
C ALA A 34 0.22 -0.99 28.78
N PHE A 35 0.16 -1.65 27.61
CA PHE A 35 0.76 -1.12 26.37
C PHE A 35 0.06 0.15 25.89
N THR A 36 -1.28 0.16 25.85
CA THR A 36 -2.02 1.34 25.38
C THR A 36 -1.83 2.53 26.31
N GLY A 37 -1.84 2.31 27.63
CA GLY A 37 -1.60 3.37 28.62
C GLY A 37 -0.17 3.90 28.54
N ALA A 38 0.83 3.04 28.42
CA ALA A 38 2.24 3.44 28.32
C ALA A 38 2.53 4.23 27.04
N ALA A 39 1.94 3.83 25.90
CA ALA A 39 2.19 4.43 24.60
C ALA A 39 1.46 5.77 24.37
N ALA A 40 0.18 5.85 24.72
CA ALA A 40 -0.67 7.00 24.43
C ALA A 40 -1.03 7.85 25.67
N GLY A 41 -0.53 7.49 26.85
CA GLY A 41 -0.79 8.23 28.09
C GLY A 41 -2.29 8.44 28.36
N PRO A 42 -2.71 9.65 28.78
CA PRO A 42 -4.11 9.93 29.09
C PRO A 42 -5.04 9.81 27.86
N PHE A 43 -4.53 9.99 26.65
CA PHE A 43 -5.31 9.86 25.41
C PHE A 43 -5.73 8.43 25.10
N ALA A 44 -5.05 7.42 25.65
CA ALA A 44 -5.47 6.02 25.55
C ALA A 44 -6.81 5.73 26.22
N LEU A 45 -7.20 6.54 27.19
CA LEU A 45 -8.47 6.36 27.92
C LEU A 45 -9.69 6.74 27.05
N ILE A 46 -9.54 7.63 26.06
CA ILE A 46 -10.63 8.09 25.21
C ILE A 46 -11.25 6.94 24.37
N PRO A 47 -10.50 6.18 23.57
CA PRO A 47 -11.06 5.04 22.84
C PRO A 47 -11.48 3.89 23.73
N LEU A 48 -10.85 3.72 24.89
CA LEU A 48 -11.25 2.73 25.90
C LEU A 48 -12.60 3.09 26.55
N TRP A 49 -13.00 4.36 26.51
CA TRP A 49 -14.24 4.86 27.13
C TRP A 49 -15.46 4.76 26.22
N ILE A 50 -15.30 4.92 24.91
CA ILE A 50 -16.40 5.11 23.95
C ILE A 50 -17.08 3.79 23.55
N LYS A 51 -16.36 2.69 23.41
CA LYS A 51 -16.92 1.33 23.18
C LYS A 51 -15.98 0.29 23.77
N THR A 52 -16.52 -0.69 24.50
CA THR A 52 -15.76 -1.90 24.80
C THR A 52 -15.67 -2.72 23.52
N PRO A 53 -14.54 -2.70 22.81
CA PRO A 53 -14.38 -3.59 21.69
C PRO A 53 -14.25 -5.01 22.27
N ARG A 54 -14.84 -5.98 21.58
CA ARG A 54 -14.32 -7.34 21.69
C ARG A 54 -12.83 -7.18 21.46
N LEU A 55 -11.98 -7.64 22.38
CA LEU A 55 -10.52 -7.49 22.32
C LEU A 55 -10.00 -8.30 21.12
N THR A 56 -10.32 -7.81 19.95
CA THR A 56 -9.76 -8.28 18.72
C THR A 56 -8.37 -7.66 18.64
N THR A 57 -7.42 -8.43 18.22
CA THR A 57 -6.01 -8.12 17.95
C THR A 57 -5.78 -6.77 17.24
N ARG A 58 -6.84 -6.15 16.68
CA ARG A 58 -6.87 -4.82 16.06
C ARG A 58 -6.32 -3.71 16.96
N TYR A 59 -6.51 -3.83 18.28
CA TYR A 59 -6.07 -2.82 19.25
C TYR A 59 -4.66 -3.06 19.76
N ILE A 60 -4.08 -4.25 19.51
CA ILE A 60 -2.70 -4.56 19.91
C ILE A 60 -1.73 -4.10 18.82
N VAL A 61 -2.05 -4.30 17.55
CA VAL A 61 -1.14 -4.03 16.42
C VAL A 61 -0.87 -2.54 16.26
N LEU A 62 -1.90 -1.69 16.34
CA LEU A 62 -1.74 -0.24 16.22
C LEU A 62 -0.86 0.37 17.33
N PRO A 63 -1.08 0.07 18.62
CA PRO A 63 -0.19 0.58 19.66
C PRO A 63 1.20 -0.06 19.65
N VAL A 64 1.34 -1.32 19.22
CA VAL A 64 2.68 -1.93 19.06
C VAL A 64 3.45 -1.24 17.94
N ILE A 65 2.84 -0.98 16.78
CA ILE A 65 3.47 -0.23 15.70
C ILE A 65 3.79 1.20 16.17
N ALA A 66 2.84 1.86 16.82
CA ALA A 66 3.08 3.20 17.39
C ALA A 66 4.19 3.18 18.45
N THR A 67 4.24 2.14 19.28
CA THR A 67 5.28 1.99 20.31
C THR A 67 6.65 1.71 19.69
N VAL A 68 6.71 0.87 18.66
CA VAL A 68 7.96 0.59 17.93
C VAL A 68 8.45 1.85 17.20
N LEU A 69 7.54 2.63 16.60
CA LEU A 69 7.89 3.91 15.98
C LEU A 69 8.37 4.93 17.02
N VAL A 70 7.64 5.08 18.13
CA VAL A 70 8.01 5.99 19.23
C VAL A 70 9.29 5.49 19.92
N PHE A 71 9.46 4.18 20.14
CA PHE A 71 10.69 3.62 20.72
C PHE A 71 11.87 3.78 19.77
N GLY A 72 11.68 3.57 18.45
CA GLY A 72 12.68 3.85 17.43
C GLY A 72 13.12 5.32 17.44
N MET A 73 12.17 6.25 17.56
CA MET A 73 12.44 7.68 17.74
C MET A 73 13.16 7.98 19.05
N PHE A 74 12.85 7.28 20.14
CA PHE A 74 13.50 7.46 21.45
C PHE A 74 14.91 6.87 21.49
N PHE A 75 15.17 5.72 20.84
CA PHE A 75 16.52 5.16 20.72
C PHE A 75 17.43 6.04 19.84
N ALA A 76 16.84 6.74 18.85
CA ALA A 76 17.53 7.74 18.09
C ALA A 76 17.97 8.97 18.94
N LYS A 77 17.41 9.14 20.14
CA LYS A 77 17.67 10.25 21.05
C LYS A 77 19.05 10.20 21.75
N GLY A 78 19.79 9.10 21.59
CA GLY A 78 21.15 8.98 22.16
C GLY A 78 22.22 9.76 21.41
N ASP A 79 21.93 10.24 20.19
CA ASP A 79 22.90 10.97 19.38
C ASP A 79 22.44 12.44 19.24
N PRO A 80 23.16 13.42 19.83
CA PRO A 80 22.81 14.84 19.75
C PRO A 80 22.84 15.40 18.32
N GLY A 81 23.37 14.65 17.35
CA GLY A 81 23.37 14.99 15.93
C GLY A 81 22.12 14.53 15.16
N ASN A 82 21.20 13.81 15.78
CA ASN A 82 20.05 13.27 15.06
C ASN A 82 18.97 14.33 14.84
N ILE A 83 18.76 14.69 13.57
CA ILE A 83 17.82 15.72 13.10
C ILE A 83 16.36 15.45 13.56
N CYS A 84 15.97 14.19 13.69
CA CYS A 84 14.63 13.80 14.17
C CYS A 84 14.34 14.23 15.62
N VAL A 85 15.36 14.39 16.41
CA VAL A 85 15.23 14.80 17.82
C VAL A 85 15.24 16.29 17.99
N THR A 86 16.05 16.96 17.16
CA THR A 86 16.30 18.40 17.27
C THR A 86 15.30 19.23 16.48
N ASN A 87 14.67 18.66 15.44
CA ASN A 87 13.83 19.42 14.53
C ASN A 87 12.44 18.77 14.33
N GLY A 88 11.43 19.27 15.05
CA GLY A 88 10.04 18.79 14.96
C GLY A 88 9.42 19.00 13.57
N THR A 89 9.84 20.03 12.82
CA THR A 89 9.34 20.29 11.45
C THR A 89 9.85 19.25 10.47
N PHE A 90 11.05 18.71 10.69
CA PHE A 90 11.58 17.60 9.91
C PHE A 90 10.74 16.32 10.11
N VAL A 91 10.38 15.99 11.36
CA VAL A 91 9.51 14.85 11.66
C VAL A 91 8.14 15.00 11.01
N ALA A 92 7.54 16.19 11.06
CA ALA A 92 6.28 16.47 10.38
C ALA A 92 6.40 16.31 8.87
N SER A 93 7.49 16.76 8.27
CA SER A 93 7.78 16.58 6.83
C SER A 93 7.92 15.10 6.47
N GLN A 94 8.61 14.30 7.28
CA GLN A 94 8.73 12.84 7.07
C GLN A 94 7.37 12.14 7.18
N PHE A 95 6.56 12.53 8.16
CA PHE A 95 5.21 11.98 8.32
C PHE A 95 4.33 12.24 7.08
N VAL A 96 4.31 13.49 6.59
CA VAL A 96 3.51 13.85 5.42
C VAL A 96 4.04 13.16 4.16
N ASN A 97 5.36 13.13 3.94
CA ASN A 97 5.95 12.43 2.81
C ASN A 97 5.69 10.91 2.88
N GLY A 98 5.76 10.31 4.07
CA GLY A 98 5.42 8.91 4.29
C GLY A 98 3.97 8.60 3.99
N MET A 99 3.05 9.49 4.36
CA MET A 99 1.63 9.35 4.04
C MET A 99 1.38 9.43 2.52
N VAL A 100 2.01 10.39 1.84
CA VAL A 100 1.89 10.55 0.38
C VAL A 100 2.39 9.31 -0.37
N ILE A 101 3.55 8.78 0.00
CA ILE A 101 4.10 7.56 -0.60
C ILE A 101 3.27 6.34 -0.21
N GLY A 102 2.80 6.29 1.04
CA GLY A 102 1.96 5.21 1.55
C GLY A 102 0.63 5.07 0.82
N ILE A 103 0.02 6.19 0.40
CA ILE A 103 -1.18 6.19 -0.45
C ILE A 103 -0.88 5.52 -1.80
N ILE A 104 0.26 5.83 -2.43
CA ILE A 104 0.65 5.26 -3.72
C ILE A 104 0.92 3.75 -3.57
N TYR A 105 1.64 3.35 -2.51
CA TYR A 105 1.89 1.94 -2.21
C TYR A 105 0.59 1.17 -1.93
N GLY A 106 -0.29 1.76 -1.11
CA GLY A 106 -1.60 1.17 -0.83
C GLY A 106 -2.44 1.01 -2.09
N PHE A 107 -2.43 2.01 -2.97
CA PHE A 107 -3.11 1.95 -4.26
C PHE A 107 -2.54 0.83 -5.15
N MET A 108 -1.22 0.72 -5.25
CA MET A 108 -0.59 -0.36 -6.01
C MET A 108 -0.93 -1.74 -5.42
N ALA A 109 -0.89 -1.88 -4.10
CA ALA A 109 -1.25 -3.12 -3.41
C ALA A 109 -2.72 -3.53 -3.62
N LEU A 110 -3.62 -2.57 -3.84
CA LEU A 110 -5.02 -2.87 -4.20
C LEU A 110 -5.14 -3.66 -5.49
N GLY A 111 -4.33 -3.33 -6.51
CA GLY A 111 -4.31 -4.10 -7.77
C GLY A 111 -3.92 -5.56 -7.54
N LEU A 112 -2.88 -5.80 -6.76
CA LEU A 112 -2.45 -7.16 -6.41
C LEU A 112 -3.49 -7.88 -5.54
N THR A 113 -4.13 -7.16 -4.61
CA THR A 113 -5.22 -7.71 -3.77
C THR A 113 -6.42 -8.11 -4.59
N LEU A 114 -6.76 -7.33 -5.63
CA LEU A 114 -7.87 -7.65 -6.54
C LEU A 114 -7.59 -8.94 -7.32
N ILE A 115 -6.38 -9.08 -7.87
CA ILE A 115 -5.92 -10.30 -8.54
C ILE A 115 -6.03 -11.49 -7.58
N PHE A 116 -5.43 -11.38 -6.41
CA PHE A 116 -5.41 -12.47 -5.42
C PHE A 116 -6.81 -12.86 -4.95
N SER A 117 -7.69 -11.88 -4.72
CA SER A 117 -9.06 -12.13 -4.22
C SER A 117 -9.92 -12.94 -5.17
N ILE A 118 -9.65 -12.88 -6.48
CA ILE A 118 -10.50 -13.50 -7.52
C ILE A 118 -9.82 -14.72 -8.12
N LEU A 119 -8.52 -14.62 -8.45
CA LEU A 119 -7.77 -15.71 -9.07
C LEU A 119 -7.14 -16.67 -8.06
N GLY A 120 -6.98 -16.27 -6.79
CA GLY A 120 -6.33 -17.08 -5.76
C GLY A 120 -4.81 -17.21 -5.91
N ILE A 121 -4.20 -16.47 -6.83
CA ILE A 121 -2.75 -16.50 -7.09
C ILE A 121 -2.09 -15.16 -6.80
N VAL A 122 -0.82 -15.19 -6.42
CA VAL A 122 0.03 -13.99 -6.32
C VAL A 122 0.72 -13.78 -7.66
N SER A 123 0.41 -12.67 -8.33
CA SER A 123 1.02 -12.33 -9.61
C SER A 123 2.38 -11.65 -9.42
N PHE A 124 3.45 -12.29 -9.85
CA PHE A 124 4.80 -11.71 -9.86
C PHE A 124 4.99 -10.67 -10.97
N ALA A 125 4.18 -10.71 -12.02
CA ALA A 125 4.20 -9.71 -13.09
C ALA A 125 3.66 -8.33 -12.65
N HIS A 126 3.10 -8.21 -11.44
CA HIS A 126 2.45 -6.98 -10.98
C HIS A 126 3.40 -5.76 -10.98
N GLY A 127 4.67 -5.96 -10.59
CA GLY A 127 5.69 -4.92 -10.66
C GLY A 127 6.07 -4.52 -12.08
N GLU A 128 6.01 -5.45 -13.01
CA GLU A 128 6.33 -5.16 -14.42
C GLU A 128 5.19 -4.39 -15.11
N PHE A 129 3.94 -4.59 -14.71
CA PHE A 129 2.84 -3.70 -15.13
C PHE A 129 3.07 -2.25 -14.65
N TYR A 130 3.57 -2.07 -13.42
CA TYR A 130 4.00 -0.75 -12.93
C TYR A 130 5.12 -0.17 -13.77
N MET A 131 6.15 -0.94 -14.07
CA MET A 131 7.28 -0.53 -14.92
C MET A 131 6.81 -0.12 -16.31
N ILE A 132 6.00 -0.97 -16.97
CA ILE A 132 5.48 -0.71 -18.34
C ILE A 132 4.60 0.54 -18.36
N GLY A 133 3.75 0.73 -17.34
CA GLY A 133 2.92 1.92 -17.23
C GLY A 133 3.72 3.21 -17.30
N GLY A 134 4.81 3.30 -16.55
CA GLY A 134 5.73 4.43 -16.60
C GLY A 134 6.46 4.56 -17.94
N MET A 135 6.92 3.45 -18.54
CA MET A 135 7.59 3.46 -19.83
C MET A 135 6.67 3.92 -20.97
N ILE A 136 5.45 3.40 -21.07
CA ILE A 136 4.47 3.82 -22.08
C ILE A 136 4.16 5.31 -21.92
N THR A 137 3.96 5.78 -20.69
CA THR A 137 3.74 7.20 -20.43
C THR A 137 4.91 8.06 -20.90
N TYR A 138 6.15 7.63 -20.63
CA TYR A 138 7.35 8.30 -21.12
C TYR A 138 7.40 8.34 -22.63
N PHE A 139 7.20 7.21 -23.31
CA PHE A 139 7.25 7.15 -24.78
C PHE A 139 6.19 8.04 -25.43
N ILE A 140 4.95 8.00 -24.94
CA ILE A 140 3.86 8.83 -25.48
C ILE A 140 4.15 10.32 -25.29
N THR A 141 4.61 10.74 -24.10
CA THR A 141 4.70 12.16 -23.73
C THR A 141 6.02 12.81 -24.11
N SER A 142 7.10 12.03 -24.23
CA SER A 142 8.45 12.57 -24.43
C SER A 142 9.09 12.17 -25.75
N VAL A 143 8.67 11.05 -26.37
CA VAL A 143 9.28 10.55 -27.60
C VAL A 143 8.34 10.70 -28.81
N TRP A 144 7.13 10.14 -28.73
CA TRP A 144 6.22 10.08 -29.88
C TRP A 144 5.45 11.39 -30.11
N LEU A 145 4.97 12.00 -29.03
CA LEU A 145 4.13 13.19 -29.08
C LEU A 145 4.65 14.25 -28.08
N PRO A 146 5.85 14.81 -28.31
CA PRO A 146 6.42 15.81 -27.42
C PRO A 146 5.54 17.07 -27.42
N GLY A 147 5.02 17.43 -26.23
CA GLY A 147 4.12 18.59 -26.07
C GLY A 147 2.66 18.25 -25.79
N ILE A 148 2.26 16.99 -25.95
CA ILE A 148 0.90 16.55 -25.56
C ILE A 148 0.70 16.62 -24.04
N ASN A 149 -0.56 16.75 -23.62
CA ASN A 149 -0.89 16.71 -22.20
C ASN A 149 -0.48 15.34 -21.61
N PRO A 150 0.36 15.30 -20.56
CA PRO A 150 0.85 14.06 -19.97
C PRO A 150 -0.26 13.10 -19.51
N MET A 151 -1.44 13.60 -19.21
CA MET A 151 -2.61 12.76 -18.84
C MET A 151 -3.02 11.80 -19.97
N ILE A 152 -2.79 12.18 -21.23
CA ILE A 152 -3.06 11.29 -22.38
C ILE A 152 -2.08 10.11 -22.38
N GLY A 153 -0.83 10.36 -22.01
CA GLY A 153 0.15 9.28 -21.80
C GLY A 153 -0.28 8.28 -20.72
N VAL A 154 -0.83 8.79 -19.62
CA VAL A 154 -1.35 7.94 -18.54
C VAL A 154 -2.55 7.11 -19.02
N LEU A 155 -3.50 7.73 -19.71
CA LEU A 155 -4.65 7.01 -20.28
C LEU A 155 -4.20 5.94 -21.28
N GLY A 156 -3.26 6.27 -22.17
CA GLY A 156 -2.68 5.31 -23.10
C GLY A 156 -2.01 4.14 -22.41
N ALA A 157 -1.25 4.40 -21.34
CA ALA A 157 -0.63 3.36 -20.51
C ALA A 157 -1.68 2.47 -19.82
N CYS A 158 -2.76 3.06 -19.27
CA CYS A 158 -3.84 2.31 -18.65
C CYS A 158 -4.55 1.39 -19.65
N ILE A 159 -4.87 1.89 -20.83
CA ILE A 159 -5.54 1.10 -21.89
C ILE A 159 -4.64 -0.03 -22.37
N ALA A 160 -3.38 0.27 -22.65
CA ALA A 160 -2.43 -0.72 -23.16
C ALA A 160 -2.18 -1.83 -22.12
N THR A 161 -2.00 -1.49 -20.85
CA THR A 161 -1.76 -2.47 -19.78
C THR A 161 -3.02 -3.25 -19.42
N PHE A 162 -4.20 -2.63 -19.50
CA PHE A 162 -5.48 -3.35 -19.36
C PHE A 162 -5.63 -4.40 -20.47
N ALA A 163 -5.40 -4.03 -21.71
CA ALA A 163 -5.47 -4.94 -22.85
C ALA A 163 -4.42 -6.08 -22.75
N LEU A 164 -3.19 -5.73 -22.35
CA LEU A 164 -2.13 -6.72 -22.11
C LEU A 164 -2.51 -7.71 -21.00
N GLY A 165 -3.02 -7.22 -19.89
CA GLY A 165 -3.47 -8.05 -18.78
C GLY A 165 -4.63 -8.95 -19.16
N ALA A 166 -5.62 -8.43 -19.90
CA ALA A 166 -6.76 -9.21 -20.38
C ALA A 166 -6.32 -10.29 -21.37
N ALA A 167 -5.44 -9.96 -22.30
CA ALA A 167 -4.89 -10.91 -23.28
C ALA A 167 -4.08 -12.01 -22.59
N PHE A 168 -3.22 -11.62 -21.64
CA PHE A 168 -2.39 -12.59 -20.90
C PHE A 168 -3.23 -13.54 -20.06
N GLU A 169 -4.20 -13.05 -19.33
CA GLU A 169 -5.08 -13.91 -18.54
C GLU A 169 -5.80 -14.91 -19.44
N ARG A 170 -6.40 -14.44 -20.54
CA ARG A 170 -7.16 -15.29 -21.44
C ARG A 170 -6.32 -16.36 -22.13
N LEU A 171 -5.06 -16.03 -22.50
CA LEU A 171 -4.21 -16.96 -23.24
C LEU A 171 -3.48 -17.94 -22.31
N PHE A 172 -3.06 -17.50 -21.12
CA PHE A 172 -2.13 -18.26 -20.28
C PHE A 172 -2.73 -18.69 -18.94
N LEU A 173 -3.64 -17.92 -18.34
CA LEU A 173 -4.18 -18.25 -17.02
C LEU A 173 -5.53 -18.99 -17.10
N THR A 174 -6.33 -18.79 -18.15
CA THR A 174 -7.61 -19.50 -18.32
C THR A 174 -7.46 -21.02 -18.25
N PRO A 175 -6.43 -21.68 -18.85
CA PRO A 175 -6.25 -23.14 -18.77
C PRO A 175 -6.09 -23.66 -17.33
N MET A 176 -5.70 -22.82 -16.39
CA MET A 176 -5.59 -23.16 -14.97
C MET A 176 -6.93 -23.58 -14.36
N TYR A 177 -8.03 -23.02 -14.86
CA TYR A 177 -9.38 -23.25 -14.34
C TYR A 177 -10.17 -24.30 -15.10
N GLU A 178 -9.66 -24.77 -16.24
CA GLU A 178 -10.31 -25.78 -17.07
C GLU A 178 -10.07 -27.23 -16.59
N GLY A 179 -9.41 -27.42 -15.46
CA GLY A 179 -9.11 -28.74 -14.91
C GLY A 179 -8.02 -29.53 -15.68
N LYS A 180 -7.31 -28.85 -16.59
CA LYS A 180 -6.23 -29.48 -17.40
C LYS A 180 -4.87 -29.52 -16.68
N ILE A 181 -4.77 -28.88 -15.50
CA ILE A 181 -3.51 -28.70 -14.78
C ILE A 181 -3.67 -29.22 -13.36
N ASP A 182 -2.81 -30.18 -12.99
CA ASP A 182 -2.86 -30.82 -11.67
C ASP A 182 -2.62 -29.84 -10.50
N ARG A 183 -1.76 -28.81 -10.72
CA ARG A 183 -1.38 -27.82 -9.71
C ARG A 183 -1.62 -26.40 -10.21
N PRO A 184 -2.88 -25.93 -10.19
CA PRO A 184 -3.25 -24.67 -10.82
C PRO A 184 -2.56 -23.43 -10.18
N VAL A 185 -2.39 -23.42 -8.87
CA VAL A 185 -1.77 -22.28 -8.16
C VAL A 185 -0.30 -22.13 -8.54
N GLU A 186 0.46 -23.23 -8.51
CA GLU A 186 1.88 -23.24 -8.88
C GLU A 186 2.08 -22.85 -10.34
N TYR A 187 1.22 -23.35 -11.22
CA TYR A 187 1.22 -22.97 -12.64
C TYR A 187 1.01 -21.47 -12.81
N GLY A 188 -0.01 -20.87 -12.16
CA GLY A 188 -0.30 -19.45 -12.24
C GLY A 188 0.86 -18.59 -11.73
N ILE A 189 1.51 -18.99 -10.64
CA ILE A 189 2.72 -18.32 -10.12
C ILE A 189 3.85 -18.39 -11.15
N LEU A 190 4.14 -19.56 -11.70
CA LEU A 190 5.24 -19.77 -12.64
C LEU A 190 5.04 -18.99 -13.94
N VAL A 191 3.83 -19.00 -14.48
CA VAL A 191 3.48 -18.30 -15.72
C VAL A 191 3.56 -16.77 -15.52
N THR A 192 3.07 -16.23 -14.40
CA THR A 192 3.20 -14.79 -14.11
C THR A 192 4.65 -14.38 -13.87
N PHE A 193 5.48 -15.27 -13.33
CA PHE A 193 6.93 -15.06 -13.18
C PHE A 193 7.61 -15.03 -14.56
N GLY A 194 7.25 -15.95 -15.46
CA GLY A 194 7.71 -15.92 -16.84
C GLY A 194 7.32 -14.63 -17.58
N LEU A 195 6.08 -14.15 -17.36
CA LEU A 195 5.64 -12.86 -17.88
C LEU A 195 6.50 -11.70 -17.35
N ALA A 196 6.81 -11.72 -16.05
CA ALA A 196 7.62 -10.66 -15.45
C ALA A 196 8.97 -10.52 -16.18
N PHE A 197 9.71 -11.60 -16.34
CA PHE A 197 10.98 -11.56 -17.07
C PHE A 197 10.82 -11.17 -18.54
N THR A 198 9.81 -11.73 -19.19
CA THR A 198 9.54 -11.39 -20.61
C THR A 198 9.32 -9.88 -20.77
N LEU A 199 8.49 -9.26 -19.93
CA LEU A 199 8.21 -7.84 -19.99
C LEU A 199 9.44 -6.99 -19.65
N GLN A 200 10.20 -7.36 -18.62
CA GLN A 200 11.41 -6.67 -18.21
C GLN A 200 12.46 -6.66 -19.33
N TYR A 201 12.77 -7.83 -19.88
CA TYR A 201 13.78 -7.93 -20.95
C TYR A 201 13.29 -7.36 -22.28
N PHE A 202 12.00 -7.45 -22.58
CA PHE A 202 11.41 -6.80 -23.74
C PHE A 202 11.59 -5.28 -23.68
N VAL A 203 11.29 -4.67 -22.52
CA VAL A 203 11.49 -3.22 -22.34
C VAL A 203 12.98 -2.87 -22.39
N GLN A 204 13.84 -3.69 -21.77
CA GLN A 204 15.29 -3.47 -21.83
C GLN A 204 15.84 -3.54 -23.26
N ALA A 205 15.34 -4.45 -24.09
CA ALA A 205 15.75 -4.59 -25.49
C ALA A 205 15.26 -3.44 -26.38
N THR A 206 14.06 -2.91 -26.10
CA THR A 206 13.42 -1.86 -26.93
C THR A 206 13.73 -0.45 -26.48
N ALA A 207 13.76 -0.20 -25.16
CA ALA A 207 14.00 1.13 -24.56
C ALA A 207 15.45 1.34 -24.11
N GLY A 208 16.25 0.28 -24.05
CA GLY A 208 17.61 0.31 -23.52
C GLY A 208 17.67 0.29 -22.00
N ALA A 209 18.89 0.32 -21.45
CA ALA A 209 19.15 0.29 -20.00
C ALA A 209 19.31 1.68 -19.37
N ASN A 210 19.22 2.76 -20.17
CA ASN A 210 19.41 4.11 -19.68
C ASN A 210 18.22 4.60 -18.87
N PRO A 211 18.45 5.33 -17.75
CA PRO A 211 17.38 5.90 -16.96
C PRO A 211 16.64 6.99 -17.76
N VAL A 212 15.32 6.88 -17.81
CA VAL A 212 14.43 7.85 -18.43
C VAL A 212 13.58 8.57 -17.41
N LYS A 213 13.04 9.73 -17.77
CA LYS A 213 12.13 10.50 -16.91
C LYS A 213 11.08 11.20 -17.75
N ALA A 214 9.82 11.04 -17.39
CA ALA A 214 8.73 11.71 -18.10
C ALA A 214 8.59 13.17 -17.66
N ARG A 215 7.93 13.95 -18.52
CA ARG A 215 7.58 15.33 -18.25
C ARG A 215 6.61 15.43 -17.06
N ARG A 216 6.68 16.51 -16.29
CA ARG A 216 5.77 16.72 -15.16
C ARG A 216 4.34 16.96 -15.62
N PHE A 217 3.36 16.41 -14.91
CA PHE A 217 1.93 16.58 -15.23
C PHE A 217 1.42 17.97 -14.90
N LEU A 218 1.83 18.50 -13.76
CA LEU A 218 1.43 19.81 -13.27
C LEU A 218 2.70 20.55 -12.82
N ASP A 219 3.04 21.59 -13.52
CA ASP A 219 3.91 22.64 -13.01
C ASP A 219 3.01 23.62 -12.26
N PHE A 220 3.01 23.54 -10.94
CA PHE A 220 2.31 24.55 -10.14
C PHE A 220 2.95 25.90 -10.42
N PRO A 221 2.16 26.90 -10.87
CA PRO A 221 2.66 28.25 -11.07
C PRO A 221 3.24 28.77 -9.74
N ARG A 222 4.32 29.56 -9.82
CA ARG A 222 4.84 30.27 -8.67
C ARG A 222 3.78 31.29 -8.23
N ILE A 223 3.05 30.98 -7.17
CA ILE A 223 2.22 31.98 -6.51
C ILE A 223 3.20 32.82 -5.67
N ARG A 224 3.50 34.03 -6.13
CA ARG A 224 4.16 35.03 -5.31
C ARG A 224 3.13 35.55 -4.33
N ILE A 225 3.23 35.13 -3.08
CA ILE A 225 2.41 35.66 -1.99
C ILE A 225 3.21 36.84 -1.38
N PRO A 226 2.59 37.98 -1.10
CA PRO A 226 3.26 39.09 -0.44
C PRO A 226 3.86 38.68 0.90
N GLU A 227 4.99 39.25 1.25
CA GLU A 227 5.84 38.87 2.41
C GLU A 227 5.17 38.99 3.78
N GLU A 228 4.02 39.63 3.88
CA GLU A 228 3.36 40.02 5.14
C GLU A 228 2.24 39.11 5.66
N SER A 229 1.88 38.04 4.95
CA SER A 229 0.80 37.16 5.42
C SER A 229 1.34 35.81 5.89
N PRO A 230 0.78 35.22 6.97
CA PRO A 230 1.15 33.87 7.40
C PRO A 230 0.80 32.87 6.30
N HIS A 231 1.80 32.29 5.67
CA HIS A 231 1.65 31.47 4.48
C HIS A 231 1.29 30.03 4.87
N ILE A 232 0.04 29.67 4.67
CA ILE A 232 -0.42 28.28 4.83
C ILE A 232 0.11 27.41 3.70
N LEU A 233 0.35 27.99 2.51
CA LEU A 233 0.74 27.24 1.32
C LEU A 233 1.67 28.09 0.43
N LYS A 234 2.92 27.65 0.29
CA LYS A 234 3.90 28.21 -0.66
C LYS A 234 4.19 27.20 -1.75
N THR A 235 4.08 27.60 -3.02
CA THR A 235 4.48 26.74 -4.15
C THR A 235 5.77 27.24 -4.75
N SER A 236 6.77 26.36 -4.83
CA SER A 236 8.04 26.57 -5.51
C SER A 236 8.16 25.62 -6.70
N ARG A 237 9.08 25.87 -7.65
CA ARG A 237 9.31 24.96 -8.78
C ARG A 237 9.60 23.54 -8.29
N GLY A 238 8.57 22.69 -8.25
CA GLY A 238 8.69 21.26 -7.95
C GLY A 238 8.49 20.86 -6.49
N SER A 239 8.19 21.78 -5.58
CA SER A 239 7.82 21.48 -4.19
C SER A 239 6.72 22.42 -3.71
N MET A 240 5.90 21.90 -2.79
CA MET A 240 4.88 22.65 -2.08
C MET A 240 5.30 22.72 -0.60
N GLU A 241 5.35 23.91 -0.04
CA GLU A 241 5.65 24.12 1.37
C GLU A 241 4.35 24.39 2.11
N LEU A 242 4.09 23.58 3.13
CA LEU A 242 2.93 23.70 4.01
C LEU A 242 3.39 24.30 5.35
N PHE A 243 2.70 25.32 5.84
CA PHE A 243 3.02 25.99 7.12
C PHE A 243 4.49 26.41 7.25
N ASP A 244 5.09 26.93 6.17
CA ASP A 244 6.51 27.39 6.10
C ASP A 244 7.57 26.37 6.55
N SER A 245 7.21 25.08 6.71
CA SER A 245 8.09 24.09 7.32
C SER A 245 8.08 22.71 6.68
N VAL A 246 6.98 22.32 6.06
CA VAL A 246 6.82 20.96 5.48
C VAL A 246 6.92 21.03 3.98
N THR A 247 8.00 20.48 3.41
CA THR A 247 8.21 20.43 1.96
C THR A 247 7.70 19.10 1.37
N ILE A 248 6.81 19.20 0.39
CA ILE A 248 6.28 18.04 -0.35
C ILE A 248 6.67 18.18 -1.83
N SER A 249 7.22 17.12 -2.40
CA SER A 249 7.51 17.07 -3.84
C SER A 249 6.22 17.10 -4.65
N SER A 250 6.05 18.12 -5.52
CA SER A 250 4.88 18.30 -6.38
C SER A 250 4.52 17.04 -7.19
N PRO A 251 5.47 16.33 -7.85
CA PRO A 251 5.15 15.10 -8.58
C PRO A 251 4.61 13.97 -7.69
N ARG A 252 5.08 13.86 -6.45
CA ARG A 252 4.57 12.83 -5.52
C ARG A 252 3.18 13.16 -5.01
N LEU A 253 2.92 14.42 -4.73
CA LEU A 253 1.60 14.88 -4.28
C LEU A 253 0.55 14.68 -5.40
N THR A 254 0.88 15.07 -6.65
CA THR A 254 -0.02 14.86 -7.79
C THR A 254 -0.30 13.38 -8.02
N ALA A 255 0.72 12.51 -7.89
CA ALA A 255 0.55 11.07 -7.99
C ALA A 255 -0.39 10.54 -6.90
N ALA A 256 -0.22 10.95 -5.65
CA ALA A 256 -1.09 10.51 -4.55
C ALA A 256 -2.53 10.99 -4.72
N LEU A 257 -2.76 12.23 -5.15
CA LEU A 257 -4.10 12.77 -5.42
C LEU A 257 -4.79 11.98 -6.54
N MET A 258 -4.07 11.70 -7.63
CA MET A 258 -4.62 10.89 -8.72
C MET A 258 -4.92 9.46 -8.28
N CYS A 259 -4.05 8.85 -7.46
CA CYS A 259 -4.32 7.54 -6.87
C CYS A 259 -5.59 7.55 -5.99
N ILE A 260 -5.84 8.62 -5.24
CA ILE A 260 -7.08 8.76 -4.44
C ILE A 260 -8.30 8.87 -5.37
N VAL A 261 -8.24 9.68 -6.43
CA VAL A 261 -9.35 9.82 -7.38
C VAL A 261 -9.69 8.48 -8.03
N VAL A 262 -8.67 7.74 -8.49
CA VAL A 262 -8.88 6.42 -9.11
C VAL A 262 -9.30 5.38 -8.07
N LEU A 263 -8.82 5.47 -6.83
CA LEU A 263 -9.31 4.65 -5.72
C LEU A 263 -10.81 4.83 -5.51
N LEU A 264 -11.28 6.08 -5.46
CA LEU A 264 -12.71 6.37 -5.32
C LEU A 264 -13.52 5.83 -6.50
N ALA A 265 -13.01 5.97 -7.73
CA ALA A 265 -13.62 5.39 -8.93
C ALA A 265 -13.65 3.85 -8.86
N LEU A 266 -12.58 3.21 -8.40
CA LEU A 266 -12.51 1.76 -8.21
C LEU A 266 -13.52 1.30 -7.13
N LEU A 267 -13.59 1.99 -6.01
CA LEU A 267 -14.56 1.68 -4.95
C LEU A 267 -16.00 1.84 -5.45
N TYR A 268 -16.28 2.89 -6.23
CA TYR A 268 -17.58 3.08 -6.88
C TYR A 268 -17.88 1.91 -7.83
N LEU A 269 -16.93 1.55 -8.70
CA LEU A 269 -17.05 0.41 -9.61
C LEU A 269 -17.35 -0.87 -8.84
N LEU A 270 -16.58 -1.18 -7.80
CA LEU A 270 -16.74 -2.42 -7.03
C LEU A 270 -18.04 -2.48 -6.23
N HIS A 271 -18.53 -1.35 -5.68
CA HIS A 271 -19.69 -1.36 -4.79
C HIS A 271 -21.03 -1.05 -5.50
N ARG A 272 -20.99 -0.23 -6.53
CA ARG A 272 -22.22 0.29 -7.17
C ARG A 272 -22.54 -0.35 -8.52
N THR A 273 -21.54 -0.84 -9.27
CA THR A 273 -21.77 -1.43 -10.60
C THR A 273 -22.10 -2.91 -10.53
N TRP A 274 -22.77 -3.42 -11.56
CA TRP A 274 -23.06 -4.86 -11.73
C TRP A 274 -21.77 -5.66 -11.84
N THR A 275 -20.80 -5.20 -12.64
CA THR A 275 -19.47 -5.83 -12.78
C THR A 275 -18.74 -5.99 -11.44
N GLY A 276 -18.77 -4.96 -10.60
CA GLY A 276 -18.16 -5.03 -9.26
C GLY A 276 -18.88 -6.00 -8.34
N LYS A 277 -20.21 -6.11 -8.44
CA LYS A 277 -20.97 -7.13 -7.71
C LYS A 277 -20.63 -8.54 -8.20
N ALA A 278 -20.51 -8.73 -9.51
CA ALA A 278 -20.11 -9.99 -10.12
C ALA A 278 -18.68 -10.41 -9.71
N LEU A 279 -17.72 -9.49 -9.76
CA LEU A 279 -16.35 -9.74 -9.26
C LEU A 279 -16.33 -10.20 -7.80
N ARG A 280 -17.11 -9.56 -6.93
CA ARG A 280 -17.21 -9.97 -5.53
C ARG A 280 -17.93 -11.30 -5.34
N ALA A 281 -18.95 -11.62 -6.15
CA ALA A 281 -19.62 -12.91 -6.12
C ALA A 281 -18.62 -14.03 -6.45
N VAL A 282 -17.86 -13.90 -7.53
CA VAL A 282 -16.83 -14.88 -7.93
C VAL A 282 -15.71 -15.00 -6.87
N SER A 283 -15.36 -13.92 -6.19
CA SER A 283 -14.36 -13.96 -5.11
C SER A 283 -14.83 -14.66 -3.83
N LEU A 284 -16.14 -14.82 -3.65
CA LEU A 284 -16.72 -15.54 -2.52
C LEU A 284 -16.90 -17.03 -2.82
N ASP A 285 -17.50 -17.32 -3.95
CA ASP A 285 -17.75 -18.68 -4.42
C ASP A 285 -17.88 -18.69 -5.95
N ARG A 286 -16.91 -19.32 -6.60
CA ARG A 286 -16.83 -19.39 -8.06
C ARG A 286 -17.97 -20.24 -8.66
N GLU A 287 -18.28 -21.37 -8.03
CA GLU A 287 -19.29 -22.31 -8.52
C GLU A 287 -20.70 -21.74 -8.33
N ALA A 288 -20.99 -21.20 -7.15
CA ALA A 288 -22.26 -20.54 -6.89
C ALA A 288 -22.50 -19.34 -7.82
N ALA A 289 -21.46 -18.57 -8.12
CA ALA A 289 -21.54 -17.46 -9.07
C ALA A 289 -21.86 -17.95 -10.50
N ALA A 290 -21.24 -19.07 -10.92
CA ALA A 290 -21.52 -19.68 -12.23
C ALA A 290 -22.98 -20.18 -12.35
N ILE A 291 -23.50 -20.82 -11.32
CA ILE A 291 -24.91 -21.23 -11.24
C ILE A 291 -25.85 -20.02 -11.31
N ALA A 292 -25.48 -18.91 -10.72
CA ALA A 292 -26.23 -17.64 -10.78
C ALA A 292 -26.10 -16.92 -12.14
N GLY A 293 -25.44 -17.51 -13.16
CA GLY A 293 -25.30 -16.96 -14.51
C GLY A 293 -24.15 -15.96 -14.69
N ILE A 294 -23.27 -15.83 -13.70
CA ILE A 294 -22.05 -15.02 -13.82
C ILE A 294 -20.95 -15.88 -14.44
N ASN A 295 -20.32 -15.40 -15.52
CA ASN A 295 -19.20 -16.11 -16.14
C ASN A 295 -17.90 -15.85 -15.35
N PRO A 296 -17.33 -16.85 -14.63
CA PRO A 296 -16.16 -16.64 -13.79
C PRO A 296 -14.90 -16.28 -14.61
N ASP A 297 -14.75 -16.85 -15.82
CA ASP A 297 -13.55 -16.61 -16.63
C ASP A 297 -13.48 -15.17 -17.11
N ARG A 298 -14.61 -14.56 -17.48
CA ARG A 298 -14.67 -13.14 -17.79
C ARG A 298 -14.34 -12.29 -16.56
N MET A 299 -14.75 -12.70 -15.38
CA MET A 299 -14.45 -11.97 -14.15
C MET A 299 -12.97 -12.08 -13.76
N ASN A 300 -12.34 -13.24 -13.96
CA ASN A 300 -10.91 -13.44 -13.78
C ASN A 300 -10.11 -12.53 -14.72
N MET A 301 -10.46 -12.52 -16.02
CA MET A 301 -9.83 -11.66 -17.01
C MET A 301 -9.93 -10.18 -16.62
N LEU A 302 -11.12 -9.73 -16.21
CA LEU A 302 -11.33 -8.36 -15.75
C LEU A 302 -10.52 -8.03 -14.49
N ALA A 303 -10.45 -8.96 -13.53
CA ALA A 303 -9.69 -8.77 -12.31
C ALA A 303 -8.19 -8.62 -12.57
N PHE A 304 -7.62 -9.48 -13.41
CA PHE A 304 -6.21 -9.44 -13.78
C PHE A 304 -5.89 -8.17 -14.57
N ALA A 305 -6.72 -7.82 -15.55
CA ALA A 305 -6.60 -6.62 -16.36
C ALA A 305 -6.69 -5.33 -15.51
N LEU A 306 -7.69 -5.25 -14.62
CA LEU A 306 -7.85 -4.11 -13.69
C LEU A 306 -6.68 -4.03 -12.71
N GLY A 307 -6.22 -5.16 -12.16
CA GLY A 307 -5.08 -5.18 -11.26
C GLY A 307 -3.79 -4.70 -11.93
N GLY A 308 -3.51 -5.15 -13.15
CA GLY A 308 -2.39 -4.68 -13.96
C GLY A 308 -2.50 -3.19 -14.33
N MET A 309 -3.69 -2.73 -14.69
CA MET A 309 -3.96 -1.32 -14.99
C MET A 309 -3.72 -0.42 -13.75
N ILE A 310 -4.13 -0.85 -12.55
CA ILE A 310 -3.89 -0.12 -11.31
C ILE A 310 -2.39 0.02 -11.03
N ALA A 311 -1.62 -1.06 -11.20
CA ALA A 311 -0.17 -1.00 -11.08
C ALA A 311 0.46 -0.05 -12.11
N ALA A 312 0.05 -0.16 -13.36
CA ALA A 312 0.53 0.70 -14.43
C ALA A 312 0.23 2.18 -14.21
N LEU A 313 -0.95 2.48 -13.67
CA LEU A 313 -1.32 3.86 -13.32
C LEU A 313 -0.39 4.42 -12.24
N ALA A 314 -0.10 3.65 -11.18
CA ALA A 314 0.86 4.05 -10.16
C ALA A 314 2.24 4.33 -10.77
N GLY A 315 2.72 3.48 -11.68
CA GLY A 315 3.97 3.68 -12.42
C GLY A 315 3.95 4.91 -13.32
N SER A 316 2.87 5.09 -14.07
CA SER A 316 2.66 6.25 -14.94
C SER A 316 2.71 7.58 -14.17
N MET A 317 2.19 7.59 -12.94
CA MET A 317 2.23 8.78 -12.09
C MET A 317 3.62 9.04 -11.51
N LEU A 318 4.41 7.99 -11.23
CA LEU A 318 5.70 8.12 -10.57
C LEU A 318 6.89 8.31 -11.51
N VAL A 319 6.75 8.01 -12.80
CA VAL A 319 7.82 8.20 -13.80
C VAL A 319 8.27 9.66 -13.92
N GLN A 320 7.44 10.62 -13.57
CA GLN A 320 7.80 12.03 -13.49
C GLN A 320 8.62 12.39 -12.24
N ALA A 321 8.52 11.59 -11.18
CA ALA A 321 9.18 11.87 -9.89
C ALA A 321 10.54 11.20 -9.77
N PHE A 322 10.67 9.99 -10.33
CA PHE A 322 11.85 9.15 -10.20
C PHE A 322 12.49 8.83 -11.56
N SER A 323 13.78 8.51 -11.55
CA SER A 323 14.44 7.92 -12.69
C SER A 323 13.89 6.51 -12.95
N TRP A 324 13.50 6.24 -14.21
CA TRP A 324 12.80 5.04 -14.60
C TRP A 324 13.70 4.12 -15.40
N LEU A 325 13.84 2.91 -14.94
CA LEU A 325 14.68 1.87 -15.51
C LEU A 325 13.84 0.61 -15.78
N PRO A 326 14.27 -0.30 -16.68
CA PRO A 326 13.56 -1.56 -16.89
C PRO A 326 13.42 -2.43 -15.63
N GLN A 327 14.32 -2.29 -14.65
CA GLN A 327 14.29 -3.04 -13.39
C GLN A 327 13.48 -2.39 -12.28
N VAL A 328 12.86 -1.24 -12.52
CA VAL A 328 12.16 -0.46 -11.48
C VAL A 328 10.98 -1.20 -10.87
N GLY A 329 10.43 -2.20 -11.55
CA GLY A 329 9.26 -2.97 -11.11
C GLY A 329 9.51 -3.89 -9.90
N ALA A 330 10.73 -4.40 -9.73
CA ALA A 330 11.04 -5.42 -8.74
C ALA A 330 10.78 -4.97 -7.28
N ILE A 331 11.24 -3.77 -6.91
CA ILE A 331 11.07 -3.24 -5.55
C ILE A 331 9.60 -2.96 -5.21
N PRO A 332 8.81 -2.25 -6.04
CA PRO A 332 7.39 -2.06 -5.82
C PRO A 332 6.57 -3.36 -5.80
N ALA A 333 6.95 -4.37 -6.60
CA ALA A 333 6.32 -5.69 -6.56
C ALA A 333 6.45 -6.33 -5.17
N MET A 334 7.68 -6.38 -4.64
CA MET A 334 7.95 -6.93 -3.32
C MET A 334 7.23 -6.15 -2.22
N ARG A 335 7.20 -4.81 -2.29
CA ARG A 335 6.46 -3.96 -1.34
C ARG A 335 4.96 -4.22 -1.41
N SER A 336 4.39 -4.32 -2.60
CA SER A 336 2.97 -4.62 -2.77
C SER A 336 2.61 -5.97 -2.15
N PHE A 337 3.45 -6.98 -2.31
CA PHE A 337 3.26 -8.27 -1.66
C PHE A 337 3.27 -8.16 -0.13
N VAL A 338 4.28 -7.48 0.43
CA VAL A 338 4.37 -7.21 1.88
C VAL A 338 3.10 -6.52 2.38
N ILE A 339 2.64 -5.50 1.67
CA ILE A 339 1.47 -4.70 2.04
C ILE A 339 0.18 -5.53 1.97
N VAL A 340 0.01 -6.36 0.95
CA VAL A 340 -1.16 -7.23 0.80
C VAL A 340 -1.24 -8.26 1.93
N VAL A 341 -0.12 -8.87 2.28
CA VAL A 341 -0.05 -9.82 3.40
C VAL A 341 -0.28 -9.11 4.73
N LEU A 342 0.35 -7.95 4.94
CA LEU A 342 0.15 -7.11 6.11
C LEU A 342 -1.32 -6.70 6.26
N GLY A 343 -1.94 -6.24 5.19
CA GLY A 343 -3.34 -5.82 5.15
C GLY A 343 -4.32 -6.96 5.40
N GLY A 344 -3.91 -8.17 5.05
CA GLY A 344 -4.69 -9.40 5.02
C GLY A 344 -5.12 -9.75 3.61
N LEU A 345 -4.68 -10.94 3.17
CA LEU A 345 -4.93 -11.46 1.83
C LEU A 345 -6.42 -11.36 1.45
N GLY A 346 -6.72 -10.74 0.31
CA GLY A 346 -8.08 -10.52 -0.18
C GLY A 346 -8.86 -9.36 0.45
N SER A 347 -8.26 -8.61 1.39
CA SER A 347 -8.90 -7.43 2.00
C SER A 347 -8.47 -6.14 1.32
N LEU A 348 -9.30 -5.58 0.44
CA LEU A 348 -9.02 -4.30 -0.23
C LEU A 348 -8.76 -3.15 0.76
N PRO A 349 -9.63 -2.91 1.80
CA PRO A 349 -9.32 -1.87 2.77
C PRO A 349 -8.03 -2.16 3.54
N GLY A 350 -7.75 -3.44 3.84
CA GLY A 350 -6.53 -3.86 4.51
C GLY A 350 -5.28 -3.51 3.72
N ALA A 351 -5.26 -3.77 2.43
CA ALA A 351 -4.15 -3.45 1.56
C ALA A 351 -3.90 -1.94 1.48
N PHE A 352 -4.95 -1.13 1.36
CA PHE A 352 -4.80 0.32 1.31
C PHE A 352 -4.21 0.89 2.61
N PHE A 353 -4.79 0.54 3.76
CA PHE A 353 -4.26 0.99 5.06
C PHE A 353 -2.88 0.39 5.36
N GLY A 354 -2.64 -0.86 4.96
CA GLY A 354 -1.31 -1.48 5.03
C GLY A 354 -0.24 -0.67 4.28
N GLY A 355 -0.58 -0.15 3.11
CA GLY A 355 0.30 0.72 2.32
C GLY A 355 0.63 2.02 3.05
N ILE A 356 -0.35 2.67 3.67
CA ILE A 356 -0.12 3.88 4.47
C ILE A 356 0.81 3.57 5.65
N ILE A 357 0.60 2.46 6.35
CA ILE A 357 1.44 2.06 7.48
C ILE A 357 2.89 1.83 7.02
N VAL A 358 3.09 1.07 5.95
CA VAL A 358 4.43 0.80 5.42
C VAL A 358 5.11 2.10 4.98
N GLY A 359 4.39 2.98 4.27
CA GLY A 359 4.92 4.28 3.86
C GLY A 359 5.34 5.18 5.03
N LEU A 360 4.56 5.21 6.10
CA LEU A 360 4.89 5.95 7.32
C LEU A 360 6.11 5.37 8.04
N VAL A 361 6.19 4.04 8.14
CA VAL A 361 7.32 3.36 8.79
C VAL A 361 8.61 3.54 7.99
N GLU A 362 8.54 3.40 6.66
CA GLU A 362 9.71 3.64 5.80
C GLU A 362 10.20 5.10 5.88
N ALA A 363 9.29 6.07 5.88
CA ALA A 363 9.65 7.48 5.98
C ALA A 363 10.25 7.83 7.35
N ALA A 364 9.64 7.35 8.43
CA ALA A 364 10.19 7.53 9.77
C ALA A 364 11.55 6.84 9.92
N GLY A 365 11.68 5.61 9.42
CA GLY A 365 12.91 4.84 9.46
C GLY A 365 14.04 5.51 8.68
N THR A 366 13.77 6.03 7.48
CA THR A 366 14.80 6.69 6.67
C THR A 366 15.20 8.06 7.21
N GLY A 367 14.26 8.80 7.79
CA GLY A 367 14.54 10.13 8.35
C GLY A 367 15.30 10.09 9.67
N CYS A 368 15.11 9.06 10.49
CA CYS A 368 15.56 9.01 11.87
C CYS A 368 16.74 8.06 12.14
N VAL A 369 17.33 7.50 11.09
CA VAL A 369 18.55 6.67 11.24
C VAL A 369 19.75 7.57 11.51
N PRO A 370 20.64 7.20 12.46
CA PRO A 370 21.83 8.00 12.79
C PRO A 370 22.76 8.24 11.61
N ASP A 371 22.84 7.30 10.65
CA ASP A 371 23.67 7.40 9.45
C ASP A 371 22.78 7.60 8.20
N PRO A 372 22.61 8.86 7.72
CA PRO A 372 21.78 9.16 6.56
C PRO A 372 22.22 8.46 5.27
N GLN A 373 23.50 8.12 5.13
CA GLN A 373 24.04 7.46 3.94
C GLN A 373 23.57 6.01 3.85
N LYS A 374 23.38 5.34 4.98
CA LYS A 374 22.89 3.97 5.08
C LYS A 374 21.36 3.87 5.13
N ALA A 375 20.68 4.98 5.40
CA ALA A 375 19.23 5.01 5.58
C ALA A 375 18.46 4.38 4.41
N ALA A 376 18.86 4.67 3.17
CA ALA A 376 18.24 4.13 1.97
C ALA A 376 18.35 2.59 1.86
N SER A 377 19.45 2.01 2.36
CA SER A 377 19.68 0.56 2.33
C SER A 377 18.78 -0.22 3.30
N TYR A 378 18.30 0.42 4.36
CA TYR A 378 17.43 -0.20 5.35
C TYR A 378 15.94 -0.14 4.98
N ILE A 379 15.55 0.60 3.94
CA ILE A 379 14.13 0.75 3.55
C ILE A 379 13.41 -0.59 3.38
N PRO A 380 13.94 -1.60 2.66
CA PRO A 380 13.27 -2.89 2.54
C PRO A 380 13.11 -3.62 3.88
N ALA A 381 14.06 -3.44 4.79
CA ALA A 381 14.04 -4.09 6.09
C ALA A 381 12.87 -3.60 6.97
N TYR A 382 12.53 -2.30 6.93
CA TYR A 382 11.42 -1.76 7.71
C TYR A 382 10.09 -2.40 7.32
N GLY A 383 9.80 -2.54 6.03
CA GLY A 383 8.61 -3.22 5.56
C GLY A 383 8.52 -4.66 6.03
N MET A 384 9.65 -5.40 5.96
CA MET A 384 9.73 -6.80 6.40
C MET A 384 9.57 -6.94 7.92
N ILE A 385 10.14 -6.04 8.72
CA ILE A 385 9.99 -6.04 10.18
C ILE A 385 8.51 -5.85 10.54
N VAL A 386 7.84 -4.87 9.93
CA VAL A 386 6.41 -4.62 10.18
C VAL A 386 5.56 -5.82 9.77
N LEU A 387 5.87 -6.44 8.63
CA LEU A 387 5.19 -7.66 8.19
C LEU A 387 5.36 -8.79 9.21
N THR A 388 6.60 -9.08 9.62
CA THR A 388 6.91 -10.14 10.56
C THR A 388 6.20 -9.92 11.90
N LEU A 389 6.25 -8.72 12.45
CA LEU A 389 5.55 -8.37 13.68
C LEU A 389 4.03 -8.52 13.52
N THR A 390 3.48 -8.08 12.39
CA THR A 390 2.04 -8.22 12.16
C THR A 390 1.61 -9.66 12.06
N LEU A 391 2.35 -10.51 11.32
CA LEU A 391 2.03 -11.93 11.20
C LEU A 391 2.21 -12.69 12.51
N LEU A 392 3.21 -12.34 13.30
CA LEU A 392 3.42 -12.92 14.63
C LEU A 392 2.25 -12.64 15.57
N LEU A 393 1.73 -11.41 15.55
CA LEU A 393 0.62 -10.98 16.39
C LEU A 393 -0.74 -11.36 15.81
N ARG A 394 -0.84 -11.39 14.48
CA ARG A 394 -2.08 -11.63 13.75
C ARG A 394 -1.83 -12.30 12.40
N PRO A 395 -1.83 -13.64 12.34
CA PRO A 395 -1.51 -14.40 11.12
C PRO A 395 -2.50 -14.15 9.96
N THR A 396 -3.68 -13.57 10.22
CA THR A 396 -4.65 -13.19 9.18
C THR A 396 -4.40 -11.79 8.59
N GLY A 397 -3.39 -11.06 9.06
CA GLY A 397 -3.16 -9.66 8.70
C GLY A 397 -4.11 -8.69 9.43
N LEU A 398 -3.99 -7.38 9.13
CA LEU A 398 -4.71 -6.31 9.84
C LEU A 398 -6.24 -6.40 9.72
N LEU A 399 -6.75 -6.60 8.51
CA LEU A 399 -8.17 -6.64 8.17
C LEU A 399 -8.57 -7.93 7.44
N GLY A 400 -7.73 -8.97 7.48
CA GLY A 400 -8.02 -10.28 6.89
C GLY A 400 -9.22 -10.94 7.57
N ARG A 401 -10.09 -11.58 6.78
CA ARG A 401 -11.16 -12.42 7.29
C ARG A 401 -10.55 -13.75 7.71
N LYS A 402 -11.00 -14.31 8.84
CA LYS A 402 -10.78 -15.71 9.14
C LYS A 402 -11.56 -16.49 8.06
N TYR A 403 -10.87 -17.12 7.15
CA TYR A 403 -11.49 -18.21 6.41
C TYR A 403 -11.89 -19.25 7.47
N ALA A 404 -13.18 -19.49 7.65
CA ALA A 404 -13.61 -20.71 8.28
C ALA A 404 -13.00 -21.81 7.39
N SER A 405 -11.99 -22.51 7.91
CA SER A 405 -11.55 -23.76 7.30
C SER A 405 -12.81 -24.62 7.24
N ALA A 406 -13.39 -24.73 6.05
CA ALA A 406 -14.29 -25.81 5.76
C ALA A 406 -13.43 -27.07 5.91
N THR A 407 -13.41 -27.61 7.11
CA THR A 407 -13.04 -28.99 7.34
C THR A 407 -14.05 -29.79 6.56
N HIS A 408 -13.74 -30.04 5.28
CA HIS A 408 -14.34 -31.16 4.60
C HIS A 408 -13.93 -32.37 5.39
N GLY A 409 -14.91 -32.90 6.12
CA GLY A 409 -14.80 -34.17 6.79
C GLY A 409 -14.41 -35.21 5.74
N GLN A 410 -13.16 -35.62 5.81
CA GLN A 410 -12.74 -36.92 5.38
C GLN A 410 -13.17 -37.87 6.50
N ASN A 411 -14.31 -38.50 6.35
CA ASN A 411 -14.63 -39.79 6.94
C ASN A 411 -14.86 -40.76 5.79
#